data_e8c38402affed8f65835703680736b0d
#
_entry.id   e8c38402affed8f65835703680736b0d
#
_cell.length_a   1.000
_cell.length_b   1.000
_cell.length_c   1.000
_cell.angle_alpha   90.00
_cell.angle_beta   90.00
_cell.angle_gamma   90.00
#
_symmetry.space_group_name_H-M   'P 1'
#
loop_
_entity.id
_entity.type
_entity.pdbx_description
1 polymer ?
#
loop_
_entity_poly.entity_id
_entity_poly.type
_entity_poly.pdbx_seq_one_letter_code
_entity_poly.pdbx_strand_id
1 'polypeptide(L)'
;MITLPTLFKLIKYFIFFFLVTFFLSTSQAEYLKLDTTKKILDGTKLAKKQLIVYESVTCGSCKAFNKDVTNNWKSNYKIDKTYNFEAPTGWRLKEAVWATPTIVMFEDGKETARYTGYDGNKQEFWRWFGLQTLSPEQKRIAFESGTEPPFSGSLLDNKEPGYYVDPLTGERLFRSDTKFTSGTGWPSFFDPIPGSLVFKEDGNRIEVLSASSGIHLGHVFNDGPPPSGMRYCINSAVLKFVAD
;
A
#
# COMPACT_ATOMS: atom_id res chain seq x y z
N MET A 1 -62.43 0.28 -6.01
CA MET A 1 -62.51 1.76 -6.02
C MET A 1 -61.45 2.30 -5.08
N ILE A 2 -60.40 2.92 -5.58
CA ILE A 2 -59.37 3.57 -4.74
C ILE A 2 -59.91 4.96 -4.43
N THR A 3 -60.07 5.28 -3.17
CA THR A 3 -60.60 6.57 -2.73
C THR A 3 -59.58 7.69 -2.95
N LEU A 4 -60.04 8.87 -3.36
CA LEU A 4 -59.26 10.09 -3.64
C LEU A 4 -58.13 10.42 -2.60
N PRO A 5 -58.35 10.20 -1.27
CA PRO A 5 -57.31 10.46 -0.26
C PRO A 5 -56.08 9.51 -0.35
N THR A 6 -56.25 8.28 -0.83
CA THR A 6 -55.15 7.31 -0.99
C THR A 6 -54.27 7.63 -2.18
N LEU A 7 -54.84 8.18 -3.24
CA LEU A 7 -54.07 8.59 -4.42
C LEU A 7 -53.16 9.80 -4.14
N PHE A 8 -53.64 10.77 -3.32
CA PHE A 8 -52.84 11.93 -2.92
C PHE A 8 -51.67 11.57 -1.99
N LYS A 9 -51.81 10.54 -1.14
CA LYS A 9 -50.68 10.02 -0.33
C LYS A 9 -49.63 9.33 -1.17
N LEU A 10 -50.04 8.51 -2.12
CA LEU A 10 -49.10 7.82 -3.02
C LEU A 10 -48.33 8.80 -3.90
N ILE A 11 -48.97 9.85 -4.42
CA ILE A 11 -48.32 10.88 -5.23
C ILE A 11 -47.28 11.67 -4.39
N LYS A 12 -47.58 12.00 -3.12
CA LYS A 12 -46.62 12.66 -2.21
C LYS A 12 -45.39 11.80 -1.95
N TYR A 13 -45.53 10.49 -1.76
CA TYR A 13 -44.40 9.58 -1.54
C TYR A 13 -43.57 9.39 -2.84
N PHE A 14 -44.22 9.37 -4.00
CA PHE A 14 -43.53 9.24 -5.29
C PHE A 14 -42.75 10.52 -5.63
N ILE A 15 -43.29 11.70 -5.38
CA ILE A 15 -42.61 12.98 -5.61
C ILE A 15 -41.45 13.15 -4.60
N PHE A 16 -41.64 12.73 -3.33
CA PHE A 16 -40.60 12.81 -2.32
C PHE A 16 -39.40 11.83 -2.63
N PHE A 17 -39.73 10.61 -3.12
CA PHE A 17 -38.72 9.63 -3.51
C PHE A 17 -37.95 10.07 -4.76
N PHE A 18 -38.64 10.67 -5.72
CA PHE A 18 -38.00 11.21 -6.93
C PHE A 18 -37.16 12.46 -6.65
N LEU A 19 -37.59 13.33 -5.75
CA LEU A 19 -36.80 14.49 -5.31
C LEU A 19 -35.58 14.07 -4.50
N VAL A 20 -35.69 13.09 -3.61
CA VAL A 20 -34.55 12.60 -2.83
C VAL A 20 -33.52 11.89 -3.71
N THR A 21 -33.95 11.07 -4.68
CA THR A 21 -33.04 10.42 -5.63
C THR A 21 -32.41 11.42 -6.60
N PHE A 22 -33.14 12.47 -7.01
CA PHE A 22 -32.62 13.52 -7.88
C PHE A 22 -31.65 14.44 -7.12
N PHE A 23 -31.91 14.78 -5.86
CA PHE A 23 -30.96 15.53 -5.03
C PHE A 23 -29.72 14.73 -4.67
N LEU A 24 -29.81 13.40 -4.45
CA LEU A 24 -28.66 12.55 -4.23
C LEU A 24 -27.79 12.41 -5.50
N SER A 25 -28.42 12.32 -6.68
CA SER A 25 -27.66 12.24 -7.93
C SER A 25 -26.97 13.56 -8.32
N THR A 26 -27.61 14.71 -8.02
CA THR A 26 -27.02 16.03 -8.29
C THR A 26 -25.90 16.37 -7.29
N SER A 27 -26.02 15.99 -6.03
CA SER A 27 -24.95 16.22 -5.04
C SER A 27 -23.72 15.37 -5.30
N GLN A 28 -23.87 14.11 -5.76
CA GLN A 28 -22.72 13.29 -6.19
C GLN A 28 -22.09 13.80 -7.49
N ALA A 29 -22.88 14.30 -8.44
CA ALA A 29 -22.36 14.89 -9.68
C ALA A 29 -21.64 16.24 -9.44
N GLU A 30 -22.01 16.97 -8.41
CA GLU A 30 -21.37 18.25 -8.07
C GLU A 30 -20.04 18.08 -7.33
N TYR A 31 -19.83 16.93 -6.66
CA TYR A 31 -18.55 16.58 -6.02
C TYR A 31 -17.45 16.21 -7.02
N LEU A 32 -17.83 15.77 -8.21
CA LEU A 32 -16.93 15.40 -9.30
C LEU A 32 -16.98 16.46 -10.42
N LYS A 33 -16.87 17.76 -10.10
CA LYS A 33 -16.53 18.73 -11.15
C LYS A 33 -15.17 18.36 -11.69
N LEU A 34 -15.19 17.63 -12.81
CA LEU A 34 -14.05 17.37 -13.67
C LEU A 34 -13.43 18.73 -13.95
N ASP A 35 -12.29 19.02 -13.37
CA ASP A 35 -11.51 20.19 -13.77
C ASP A 35 -10.84 19.86 -15.11
N THR A 36 -11.64 19.97 -16.17
CA THR A 36 -11.21 19.69 -17.55
C THR A 36 -10.10 20.62 -18.02
N THR A 37 -9.73 21.63 -17.24
CA THR A 37 -8.57 22.50 -17.51
C THR A 37 -7.25 21.83 -17.19
N LYS A 38 -7.25 20.72 -16.41
CA LYS A 38 -6.03 20.03 -16.03
C LYS A 38 -5.61 19.04 -17.10
N LYS A 39 -4.33 19.14 -17.45
CA LYS A 39 -3.71 18.34 -18.51
C LYS A 39 -3.81 16.84 -18.25
N ILE A 40 -4.28 16.09 -19.24
CA ILE A 40 -4.19 14.63 -19.25
C ILE A 40 -2.69 14.23 -19.25
N LEU A 41 -2.34 13.21 -18.48
CA LEU A 41 -0.99 12.66 -18.48
C LEU A 41 -0.65 12.07 -19.85
N ASP A 42 0.57 12.29 -20.31
CA ASP A 42 1.09 11.72 -21.56
C ASP A 42 1.64 10.32 -21.28
N GLY A 43 0.89 9.29 -21.66
CA GLY A 43 1.24 7.89 -21.42
C GLY A 43 2.57 7.46 -22.06
N THR A 44 3.03 8.17 -23.12
CA THR A 44 4.32 7.86 -23.76
C THR A 44 5.52 8.22 -22.90
N LYS A 45 5.31 9.09 -21.89
CA LYS A 45 6.34 9.56 -20.94
C LYS A 45 6.31 8.81 -19.61
N LEU A 46 5.35 7.92 -19.41
CA LEU A 46 5.19 7.17 -18.18
C LEU A 46 5.97 5.84 -18.24
N ALA A 47 6.28 5.31 -17.06
CA ALA A 47 6.96 4.03 -16.95
C ALA A 47 6.03 2.86 -17.32
N LYS A 48 6.59 1.73 -17.77
CA LYS A 48 5.82 0.51 -18.05
C LYS A 48 5.08 0.00 -16.81
N LYS A 49 5.68 0.14 -15.62
CA LYS A 49 5.07 -0.14 -14.32
C LYS A 49 4.84 1.19 -13.62
N GLN A 50 3.60 1.60 -13.53
CA GLN A 50 3.22 2.94 -13.10
C GLN A 50 2.04 2.89 -12.14
N LEU A 51 2.12 3.68 -11.06
CA LEU A 51 0.96 4.05 -10.25
C LEU A 51 0.52 5.46 -10.62
N ILE A 52 -0.78 5.65 -10.73
CA ILE A 52 -1.36 6.98 -10.89
C ILE A 52 -2.36 7.21 -9.77
N VAL A 53 -2.17 8.29 -9.04
CA VAL A 53 -3.07 8.75 -7.97
C VAL A 53 -3.98 9.81 -8.54
N TYR A 54 -5.27 9.49 -8.64
CA TYR A 54 -6.32 10.41 -9.02
C TYR A 54 -6.81 11.15 -7.79
N GLU A 55 -6.66 12.46 -7.77
CA GLU A 55 -6.92 13.33 -6.62
C GLU A 55 -7.91 14.44 -6.95
N SER A 56 -8.47 15.05 -5.91
CA SER A 56 -9.20 16.31 -6.03
C SER A 56 -8.61 17.34 -5.06
N VAL A 57 -8.66 18.60 -5.42
CA VAL A 57 -8.04 19.70 -4.64
C VAL A 57 -8.64 19.86 -3.23
N THR A 58 -9.91 19.49 -3.06
CA THR A 58 -10.63 19.59 -1.79
C THR A 58 -10.63 18.29 -1.00
N CYS A 59 -10.00 17.23 -1.51
CA CYS A 59 -10.02 15.89 -0.95
C CYS A 59 -9.13 15.76 0.31
N GLY A 60 -9.74 15.66 1.49
CA GLY A 60 -9.04 15.48 2.77
C GLY A 60 -8.29 14.15 2.85
N SER A 61 -8.91 13.05 2.40
CA SER A 61 -8.28 11.71 2.34
C SER A 61 -7.12 11.65 1.34
N CYS A 62 -7.13 12.44 0.26
CA CYS A 62 -5.97 12.57 -0.64
C CYS A 62 -4.78 13.21 0.08
N LYS A 63 -5.02 14.25 0.89
CA LYS A 63 -3.96 14.89 1.68
C LYS A 63 -3.38 13.93 2.72
N ALA A 64 -4.22 13.13 3.38
CA ALA A 64 -3.78 12.09 4.32
C ALA A 64 -2.96 11.01 3.59
N PHE A 65 -3.44 10.48 2.45
CA PHE A 65 -2.72 9.52 1.64
C PHE A 65 -1.36 10.05 1.18
N ASN A 66 -1.29 11.30 0.77
CA ASN A 66 -0.03 11.93 0.39
C ASN A 66 0.96 11.99 1.54
N LYS A 67 0.52 12.41 2.72
CA LYS A 67 1.35 12.47 3.92
C LYS A 67 1.88 11.09 4.32
N ASP A 68 1.01 10.09 4.33
CA ASP A 68 1.30 8.78 4.91
C ASP A 68 2.02 7.84 3.93
N VAL A 69 1.83 8.04 2.61
CA VAL A 69 2.31 7.12 1.58
C VAL A 69 3.17 7.82 0.53
N THR A 70 2.62 8.80 -0.22
CA THR A 70 3.29 9.25 -1.45
C THR A 70 4.47 10.17 -1.22
N ASN A 71 4.48 10.97 -0.14
CA ASN A 71 5.58 11.90 0.14
C ASN A 71 6.92 11.21 0.40
N ASN A 72 6.88 9.95 0.86
CA ASN A 72 8.07 9.14 1.15
C ASN A 72 8.16 7.92 0.23
N TRP A 73 7.63 8.02 -0.99
CA TRP A 73 7.60 6.90 -1.94
C TRP A 73 8.99 6.47 -2.40
N LYS A 74 9.38 5.24 -2.08
CA LYS A 74 10.68 4.64 -2.44
C LYS A 74 10.54 3.30 -3.16
N SER A 75 9.30 2.90 -3.51
CA SER A 75 9.07 1.66 -4.26
C SER A 75 9.67 1.70 -5.67
N ASN A 76 9.85 0.53 -6.27
CA ASN A 76 10.32 0.39 -7.67
C ASN A 76 9.26 0.83 -8.70
N TYR A 77 7.98 0.91 -8.32
CA TYR A 77 6.95 1.48 -9.19
C TYR A 77 7.09 3.00 -9.21
N LYS A 78 7.04 3.59 -10.38
CA LYS A 78 6.91 5.03 -10.49
C LYS A 78 5.51 5.45 -10.06
N ILE A 79 5.39 6.63 -9.46
CA ILE A 79 4.14 7.19 -9.01
C ILE A 79 3.98 8.61 -9.54
N ASP A 80 2.82 8.89 -10.14
CA ASP A 80 2.42 10.21 -10.59
C ASP A 80 1.03 10.54 -10.03
N LYS A 81 0.73 11.82 -9.95
CA LYS A 81 -0.54 12.35 -9.44
C LYS A 81 -1.25 13.12 -10.54
N THR A 82 -2.57 13.01 -10.56
CA THR A 82 -3.39 13.77 -11.50
C THR A 82 -4.70 14.21 -10.85
N TYR A 83 -5.19 15.34 -11.32
CA TYR A 83 -6.53 15.85 -11.01
C TYR A 83 -7.48 15.69 -12.20
N ASN A 84 -6.99 15.15 -13.31
CA ASN A 84 -7.81 14.75 -14.44
C ASN A 84 -8.16 13.27 -14.28
N PHE A 85 -9.44 12.91 -14.39
CA PHE A 85 -9.93 11.56 -14.10
C PHE A 85 -9.93 10.62 -15.32
N GLU A 86 -9.36 11.07 -16.42
CA GLU A 86 -9.17 10.25 -17.59
C GLU A 86 -7.89 9.43 -17.55
N ALA A 87 -7.84 8.37 -18.32
CA ALA A 87 -6.61 7.60 -18.52
C ALA A 87 -5.53 8.48 -19.16
N PRO A 88 -4.24 8.23 -18.88
CA PRO A 88 -3.17 8.82 -19.68
C PRO A 88 -3.35 8.56 -21.17
N THR A 89 -2.89 9.47 -22.01
CA THR A 89 -3.03 9.35 -23.47
C THR A 89 -2.46 8.01 -23.97
N GLY A 90 -3.28 7.26 -24.69
CA GLY A 90 -2.93 5.93 -25.20
C GLY A 90 -3.08 4.78 -24.20
N TRP A 91 -3.45 5.07 -22.95
CA TRP A 91 -3.69 4.07 -21.91
C TRP A 91 -5.19 3.82 -21.71
N ARG A 92 -5.53 2.78 -20.91
CA ARG A 92 -6.93 2.41 -20.68
C ARG A 92 -7.20 2.13 -19.23
N LEU A 93 -8.25 2.77 -18.68
CA LEU A 93 -8.90 2.41 -17.42
C LEU A 93 -9.91 1.28 -17.68
N LYS A 94 -10.06 0.37 -16.71
CA LYS A 94 -11.13 -0.66 -16.73
C LYS A 94 -12.50 -0.04 -16.48
N GLU A 95 -12.55 1.00 -15.65
CA GLU A 95 -13.76 1.74 -15.30
C GLU A 95 -13.43 3.21 -15.01
N ALA A 96 -14.41 4.08 -15.02
CA ALA A 96 -14.24 5.49 -14.67
C ALA A 96 -13.75 5.67 -13.23
N VAL A 97 -13.01 6.73 -12.98
CA VAL A 97 -12.65 7.17 -11.61
C VAL A 97 -13.86 7.91 -11.03
N TRP A 98 -14.47 7.35 -10.00
CA TRP A 98 -15.69 7.89 -9.38
C TRP A 98 -15.49 8.43 -7.96
N ALA A 99 -14.33 8.22 -7.36
CA ALA A 99 -13.98 8.72 -6.03
C ALA A 99 -12.49 9.08 -5.94
N THR A 100 -12.11 9.84 -4.90
CA THR A 100 -10.72 10.24 -4.65
C THR A 100 -10.33 10.05 -3.17
N PRO A 101 -9.09 9.64 -2.90
CA PRO A 101 -8.09 9.22 -3.88
C PRO A 101 -8.47 7.88 -4.53
N THR A 102 -8.18 7.73 -5.82
CA THR A 102 -8.13 6.42 -6.46
C THR A 102 -6.72 6.20 -6.99
N ILE A 103 -6.11 5.12 -6.58
CA ILE A 103 -4.77 4.71 -6.98
C ILE A 103 -4.90 3.58 -7.99
N VAL A 104 -4.47 3.82 -9.22
CA VAL A 104 -4.53 2.83 -10.30
C VAL A 104 -3.14 2.35 -10.64
N MET A 105 -2.97 1.04 -10.63
CA MET A 105 -1.76 0.39 -11.11
C MET A 105 -1.89 0.08 -12.59
N PHE A 106 -0.88 0.48 -13.35
CA PHE A 106 -0.78 0.21 -14.78
C PHE A 106 0.46 -0.63 -15.07
N GLU A 107 0.30 -1.58 -15.98
CA GLU A 107 1.39 -2.28 -16.65
C GLU A 107 1.19 -2.21 -18.16
N ASP A 108 2.22 -1.72 -18.86
CA ASP A 108 2.19 -1.51 -20.32
C ASP A 108 0.92 -0.77 -20.80
N GLY A 109 0.52 0.28 -20.07
CA GLY A 109 -0.61 1.13 -20.41
C GLY A 109 -2.01 0.56 -20.14
N LYS A 110 -2.09 -0.59 -19.47
CA LYS A 110 -3.35 -1.23 -19.08
C LYS A 110 -3.48 -1.22 -17.56
N GLU A 111 -4.66 -0.85 -17.07
CA GLU A 111 -4.97 -0.98 -15.65
C GLU A 111 -4.93 -2.47 -15.24
N THR A 112 -4.13 -2.79 -14.22
CA THR A 112 -4.03 -4.15 -13.65
C THR A 112 -4.76 -4.24 -12.32
N ALA A 113 -4.66 -3.22 -11.47
CA ALA A 113 -5.29 -3.17 -10.16
C ALA A 113 -5.68 -1.73 -9.78
N ARG A 114 -6.59 -1.62 -8.80
CA ARG A 114 -7.09 -0.33 -8.30
C ARG A 114 -7.33 -0.39 -6.80
N TYR A 115 -7.05 0.73 -6.12
CA TYR A 115 -7.36 0.98 -4.72
C TYR A 115 -8.11 2.30 -4.63
N THR A 116 -9.33 2.29 -4.09
CA THR A 116 -10.20 3.48 -4.05
C THR A 116 -10.54 3.85 -2.62
N GLY A 117 -10.39 5.14 -2.30
CA GLY A 117 -10.55 5.68 -0.96
C GLY A 117 -9.26 5.57 -0.14
N TYR A 118 -9.25 6.27 1.00
CA TYR A 118 -8.21 6.16 2.03
C TYR A 118 -8.77 6.63 3.38
N ASP A 119 -8.75 5.78 4.35
CA ASP A 119 -9.29 6.01 5.70
C ASP A 119 -8.23 6.40 6.75
N GLY A 120 -6.95 6.51 6.34
CA GLY A 120 -5.81 6.76 7.22
C GLY A 120 -5.02 5.50 7.59
N ASN A 121 -5.46 4.32 7.18
CA ASN A 121 -4.76 3.06 7.42
C ASN A 121 -3.74 2.76 6.30
N LYS A 122 -2.50 3.25 6.47
CA LYS A 122 -1.44 3.00 5.48
C LYS A 122 -1.08 1.53 5.32
N GLN A 123 -1.22 0.70 6.36
CA GLN A 123 -0.90 -0.72 6.30
C GLN A 123 -1.85 -1.47 5.36
N GLU A 124 -3.12 -1.06 5.30
CA GLU A 124 -4.09 -1.63 4.37
C GLU A 124 -3.72 -1.33 2.91
N PHE A 125 -3.32 -0.10 2.61
CA PHE A 125 -2.78 0.25 1.29
C PHE A 125 -1.52 -0.59 0.95
N TRP A 126 -0.55 -0.70 1.86
CA TRP A 126 0.66 -1.49 1.62
C TRP A 126 0.37 -2.98 1.47
N ARG A 127 -0.62 -3.50 2.20
CA ARG A 127 -1.10 -4.86 1.99
C ARG A 127 -1.69 -5.05 0.59
N TRP A 128 -2.57 -4.15 0.17
CA TRP A 128 -3.09 -4.17 -1.21
C TRP A 128 -1.96 -4.13 -2.24
N PHE A 129 -1.03 -3.19 -2.10
CA PHE A 129 0.10 -3.03 -3.00
C PHE A 129 0.99 -4.28 -3.04
N GLY A 130 1.30 -4.86 -1.88
CA GLY A 130 2.07 -6.10 -1.76
C GLY A 130 1.37 -7.30 -2.40
N LEU A 131 0.03 -7.40 -2.28
CA LEU A 131 -0.75 -8.45 -2.96
C LEU A 131 -0.67 -8.35 -4.49
N GLN A 132 -0.37 -7.19 -5.05
CA GLN A 132 -0.17 -7.03 -6.50
C GLN A 132 1.30 -7.27 -6.93
N THR A 133 2.27 -7.01 -6.05
CA THR A 133 3.69 -6.88 -6.44
C THR A 133 4.61 -7.97 -5.93
N LEU A 134 4.28 -8.61 -4.81
CA LEU A 134 5.08 -9.66 -4.21
C LEU A 134 4.83 -11.03 -4.88
N SER A 135 5.85 -11.92 -4.85
CA SER A 135 5.71 -13.31 -5.26
C SER A 135 4.78 -14.09 -4.33
N PRO A 136 4.26 -15.25 -4.74
CA PRO A 136 3.43 -16.08 -3.85
C PRO A 136 4.09 -16.43 -2.51
N GLU A 137 5.38 -16.75 -2.52
CA GLU A 137 6.14 -17.04 -1.30
C GLU A 137 6.26 -15.80 -0.40
N GLN A 138 6.63 -14.66 -0.97
CA GLN A 138 6.70 -13.41 -0.22
C GLN A 138 5.37 -13.02 0.39
N LYS A 139 4.24 -13.22 -0.32
CA LYS A 139 2.89 -12.97 0.20
C LYS A 139 2.57 -13.85 1.41
N ARG A 140 2.88 -15.15 1.32
CA ARG A 140 2.70 -16.08 2.41
C ARG A 140 3.49 -15.66 3.65
N ILE A 141 4.74 -15.25 3.47
CA ILE A 141 5.59 -14.78 4.58
C ILE A 141 5.07 -13.44 5.11
N ALA A 142 4.88 -12.44 4.25
CA ALA A 142 4.55 -11.08 4.63
C ALA A 142 3.16 -10.92 5.29
N PHE A 143 2.17 -11.69 4.82
CA PHE A 143 0.75 -11.46 5.16
C PHE A 143 0.08 -12.62 5.91
N GLU A 144 0.74 -13.79 6.01
CA GLU A 144 0.25 -14.97 6.69
C GLU A 144 1.23 -15.45 7.79
N SER A 145 2.17 -14.56 8.20
CA SER A 145 3.21 -14.81 9.20
C SER A 145 4.00 -16.12 8.91
N GLY A 146 4.28 -16.35 7.61
CA GLY A 146 5.02 -17.52 7.17
C GLY A 146 6.51 -17.43 7.46
N THR A 147 7.21 -18.55 7.30
CA THR A 147 8.67 -18.63 7.40
C THR A 147 9.23 -19.32 6.17
N GLU A 148 10.30 -18.79 5.58
CA GLU A 148 11.05 -19.46 4.51
C GLU A 148 11.83 -20.66 5.08
N PRO A 149 12.19 -21.67 4.27
CA PRO A 149 13.04 -22.75 4.72
C PRO A 149 14.40 -22.25 5.22
N PRO A 150 15.01 -22.87 6.24
CA PRO A 150 16.32 -22.46 6.72
C PRO A 150 17.38 -22.67 5.61
N PHE A 151 18.35 -21.78 5.55
CA PHE A 151 19.46 -21.77 4.57
C PHE A 151 19.04 -21.56 3.10
N SER A 152 17.79 -21.18 2.82
CA SER A 152 17.29 -20.93 1.46
C SER A 152 17.35 -19.46 1.03
N GLY A 153 17.48 -18.56 1.98
CA GLY A 153 17.34 -17.12 1.75
C GLY A 153 18.54 -16.49 1.03
N SER A 154 18.30 -15.78 -0.06
CA SER A 154 19.34 -15.15 -0.89
C SER A 154 20.19 -14.09 -0.18
N LEU A 155 19.71 -13.53 0.93
CA LEU A 155 20.44 -12.54 1.73
C LEU A 155 21.13 -13.12 2.97
N LEU A 156 21.08 -14.46 3.14
CA LEU A 156 21.71 -15.12 4.29
C LEU A 156 23.20 -14.82 4.36
N ASP A 157 23.92 -15.00 3.26
CA ASP A 157 25.37 -14.84 3.19
C ASP A 157 25.81 -13.45 2.70
N ASN A 158 24.86 -12.55 2.46
CA ASN A 158 25.20 -11.19 2.04
C ASN A 158 25.96 -10.44 3.13
N LYS A 159 27.16 -9.92 2.79
CA LYS A 159 28.07 -9.16 3.69
C LYS A 159 28.44 -7.79 3.14
N GLU A 160 27.78 -7.38 2.04
CA GLU A 160 28.02 -6.09 1.43
C GLU A 160 27.61 -4.95 2.37
N PRO A 161 28.35 -3.81 2.38
CA PRO A 161 27.94 -2.61 3.11
C PRO A 161 26.63 -2.05 2.57
N GLY A 162 25.69 -1.70 3.47
CA GLY A 162 24.42 -1.14 3.05
C GLY A 162 23.30 -1.35 4.08
N TYR A 163 22.07 -1.34 3.57
CA TYR A 163 20.85 -1.45 4.36
C TYR A 163 19.96 -2.60 3.87
N TYR A 164 19.36 -3.28 4.82
CA TYR A 164 18.24 -4.16 4.58
C TYR A 164 16.96 -3.35 4.76
N VAL A 165 16.13 -3.33 3.72
CA VAL A 165 14.96 -2.46 3.64
C VAL A 165 13.69 -3.26 3.44
N ASP A 166 12.56 -2.67 3.82
CA ASP A 166 11.22 -3.18 3.52
C ASP A 166 11.01 -3.23 2.00
N PRO A 167 10.60 -4.37 1.43
CA PRO A 167 10.50 -4.54 -0.01
C PRO A 167 9.39 -3.71 -0.66
N LEU A 168 8.37 -3.30 0.12
CA LEU A 168 7.24 -2.50 -0.36
C LEU A 168 7.53 -1.00 -0.27
N THR A 169 7.96 -0.56 0.91
CA THR A 169 8.13 0.87 1.22
C THR A 169 9.52 1.40 0.93
N GLY A 170 10.54 0.53 0.90
CA GLY A 170 11.95 0.91 0.82
C GLY A 170 12.50 1.53 2.12
N GLU A 171 11.73 1.52 3.22
CA GLU A 171 12.23 2.01 4.50
C GLU A 171 13.31 1.10 5.08
N ARG A 172 14.34 1.71 5.67
CA ARG A 172 15.48 1.01 6.24
C ARG A 172 15.07 0.29 7.51
N LEU A 173 15.39 -1.00 7.60
CA LEU A 173 15.08 -1.85 8.75
C LEU A 173 16.34 -2.15 9.57
N PHE A 174 17.42 -2.53 8.90
CA PHE A 174 18.70 -2.88 9.54
C PHE A 174 19.86 -2.37 8.70
N ARG A 175 20.98 -2.08 9.37
CA ARG A 175 22.29 -1.87 8.73
C ARG A 175 23.02 -3.20 8.55
N SER A 176 23.86 -3.29 7.53
CA SER A 176 24.69 -4.47 7.28
C SER A 176 25.69 -4.77 8.41
N ASP A 177 26.20 -3.74 9.11
CA ASP A 177 27.14 -3.88 10.22
C ASP A 177 26.49 -4.45 11.51
N THR A 178 25.16 -4.47 11.59
CA THR A 178 24.45 -5.14 12.68
C THR A 178 24.12 -6.60 12.37
N LYS A 179 24.43 -7.08 11.14
CA LYS A 179 24.20 -8.47 10.75
C LYS A 179 25.32 -9.37 11.24
N PHE A 180 24.95 -10.54 11.76
CA PHE A 180 25.93 -11.54 12.23
C PHE A 180 25.53 -12.96 11.81
N THR A 181 26.50 -13.88 11.85
CA THR A 181 26.28 -15.30 11.54
C THR A 181 25.77 -16.02 12.78
N SER A 182 24.47 -16.31 12.82
CA SER A 182 23.84 -17.01 13.94
C SER A 182 23.85 -18.53 13.83
N GLY A 183 24.08 -19.06 12.63
CA GLY A 183 23.99 -20.51 12.34
C GLY A 183 22.55 -21.04 12.26
N THR A 184 21.52 -20.21 12.41
CA THR A 184 20.12 -20.62 12.43
C THR A 184 19.51 -20.85 11.05
N GLY A 185 20.14 -20.35 9.99
CA GLY A 185 19.67 -20.49 8.61
C GLY A 185 18.87 -19.30 8.09
N TRP A 186 18.76 -18.21 8.87
CA TRP A 186 18.12 -16.96 8.47
C TRP A 186 19.02 -15.75 8.73
N PRO A 187 18.90 -14.66 7.96
CA PRO A 187 19.53 -13.39 8.27
C PRO A 187 19.26 -12.96 9.72
N SER A 188 20.32 -12.71 10.48
CA SER A 188 20.23 -12.37 11.90
C SER A 188 20.92 -11.05 12.18
N PHE A 189 20.25 -10.17 12.90
CA PHE A 189 20.71 -8.83 13.25
C PHE A 189 20.61 -8.63 14.77
N PHE A 190 21.51 -7.81 15.33
CA PHE A 190 21.48 -7.52 16.77
C PHE A 190 20.91 -6.13 17.10
N ASP A 191 20.75 -5.24 16.09
CA ASP A 191 20.27 -3.87 16.30
C ASP A 191 19.49 -3.36 15.08
N PRO A 192 18.21 -3.00 15.21
CA PRO A 192 17.42 -2.45 14.12
C PRO A 192 17.59 -0.93 14.02
N ILE A 193 17.22 -0.35 12.89
CA ILE A 193 17.07 1.10 12.76
C ILE A 193 15.97 1.57 13.74
N PRO A 194 16.22 2.58 14.57
CA PRO A 194 15.25 3.05 15.55
C PRO A 194 13.90 3.42 14.92
N GLY A 195 12.81 2.86 15.48
CA GLY A 195 11.44 3.10 15.01
C GLY A 195 11.03 2.35 13.72
N SER A 196 11.92 1.50 13.17
CA SER A 196 11.62 0.75 11.94
C SER A 196 10.76 -0.49 12.16
N LEU A 197 10.68 -0.99 13.39
CA LEU A 197 10.00 -2.22 13.73
C LEU A 197 8.85 -2.01 14.72
N VAL A 198 7.86 -2.90 14.63
CA VAL A 198 6.79 -3.09 15.60
C VAL A 198 6.85 -4.53 16.11
N PHE A 199 6.55 -4.74 17.38
CA PHE A 199 6.59 -6.03 18.04
C PHE A 199 5.18 -6.47 18.44
N LYS A 200 4.88 -7.75 18.28
CA LYS A 200 3.59 -8.34 18.62
C LYS A 200 3.82 -9.69 19.27
N GLU A 201 3.04 -10.01 20.31
CA GLU A 201 3.05 -11.34 20.92
C GLU A 201 2.56 -12.41 19.92
N ASP A 202 3.30 -13.52 19.84
CA ASP A 202 3.01 -14.70 19.02
C ASP A 202 3.29 -15.96 19.82
N GLY A 203 2.35 -16.33 20.68
CA GLY A 203 2.52 -17.43 21.63
C GLY A 203 3.72 -17.20 22.56
N ASN A 204 4.74 -18.07 22.48
CA ASN A 204 5.97 -17.95 23.29
C ASN A 204 7.06 -17.13 22.58
N ARG A 205 6.75 -16.48 21.46
CA ARG A 205 7.67 -15.69 20.67
C ARG A 205 7.20 -14.24 20.58
N ILE A 206 8.06 -13.38 20.06
CA ILE A 206 7.73 -12.00 19.72
C ILE A 206 7.91 -11.84 18.22
N GLU A 207 6.81 -11.63 17.53
CA GLU A 207 6.76 -11.35 16.10
C GLU A 207 7.34 -9.97 15.81
N VAL A 208 8.10 -9.87 14.74
CA VAL A 208 8.69 -8.62 14.25
C VAL A 208 8.00 -8.21 12.96
N LEU A 209 7.42 -7.03 12.95
CA LEU A 209 6.73 -6.43 11.82
C LEU A 209 7.46 -5.17 11.36
N SER A 210 7.38 -4.84 10.08
CA SER A 210 7.80 -3.53 9.58
C SER A 210 6.85 -2.42 10.06
N ALA A 211 7.37 -1.37 10.69
CA ALA A 211 6.57 -0.23 11.12
C ALA A 211 5.98 0.56 9.96
N SER A 212 6.60 0.50 8.79
CA SER A 212 6.16 1.25 7.60
C SER A 212 5.01 0.56 6.87
N SER A 213 5.13 -0.73 6.55
CA SER A 213 4.14 -1.50 5.77
C SER A 213 3.26 -2.41 6.61
N GLY A 214 3.68 -2.77 7.82
CA GLY A 214 3.00 -3.76 8.67
C GLY A 214 3.23 -5.21 8.26
N ILE A 215 4.13 -5.51 7.31
CA ILE A 215 4.41 -6.89 6.91
C ILE A 215 5.16 -7.64 8.01
N HIS A 216 4.88 -8.95 8.10
CA HIS A 216 5.68 -9.86 8.92
C HIS A 216 7.09 -9.98 8.38
N LEU A 217 8.08 -9.85 9.26
CA LEU A 217 9.50 -9.98 8.93
C LEU A 217 10.13 -11.25 9.50
N GLY A 218 9.75 -11.64 10.71
CA GLY A 218 10.33 -12.74 11.46
C GLY A 218 10.03 -12.63 12.94
N HIS A 219 11.00 -13.02 13.78
CA HIS A 219 10.87 -12.99 15.22
C HIS A 219 12.13 -12.47 15.90
N VAL A 220 12.00 -11.98 17.12
CA VAL A 220 13.13 -11.57 17.96
C VAL A 220 13.30 -12.51 19.15
N PHE A 221 14.56 -12.78 19.50
CA PHE A 221 15.00 -13.68 20.57
C PHE A 221 16.03 -12.96 21.45
N ASN A 222 16.22 -13.43 22.71
CA ASN A 222 17.17 -12.90 23.68
C ASN A 222 18.48 -13.71 23.72
N ASP A 223 18.88 -14.27 22.61
CA ASP A 223 20.06 -15.10 22.42
C ASP A 223 21.08 -14.50 21.43
N GLY A 224 21.04 -13.19 21.26
CA GLY A 224 21.92 -12.43 20.39
C GLY A 224 23.25 -12.01 21.05
N PRO A 225 24.17 -11.44 20.27
CA PRO A 225 25.45 -10.93 20.78
C PRO A 225 25.29 -9.59 21.54
N PRO A 226 26.30 -9.20 22.36
CA PRO A 226 26.37 -7.84 22.85
C PRO A 226 26.40 -6.81 21.70
N PRO A 227 25.96 -5.56 21.91
CA PRO A 227 25.56 -4.99 23.20
C PRO A 227 24.11 -5.26 23.62
N SER A 228 23.22 -5.55 22.65
CA SER A 228 21.76 -5.67 22.91
C SER A 228 21.37 -7.00 23.55
N GLY A 229 22.11 -8.08 23.28
CA GLY A 229 21.71 -9.43 23.63
C GLY A 229 20.54 -9.95 22.77
N MET A 230 20.06 -9.17 21.81
CA MET A 230 18.92 -9.52 20.98
C MET A 230 19.34 -10.09 19.63
N ARG A 231 18.57 -11.05 19.13
CA ARG A 231 18.71 -11.59 17.77
C ARG A 231 17.39 -11.44 17.03
N TYR A 232 17.40 -10.58 16.04
CA TYR A 232 16.31 -10.41 15.10
C TYR A 232 16.51 -11.41 13.96
N CYS A 233 15.72 -12.48 13.97
CA CYS A 233 15.77 -13.57 12.98
C CYS A 233 14.76 -13.27 11.88
N ILE A 234 15.22 -12.86 10.72
CA ILE A 234 14.40 -12.22 9.69
C ILE A 234 14.40 -13.07 8.42
N ASN A 235 13.22 -13.24 7.81
CA ASN A 235 13.08 -13.90 6.52
C ASN A 235 13.75 -13.09 5.40
N SER A 236 14.66 -13.68 4.67
CA SER A 236 15.34 -13.08 3.53
C SER A 236 14.36 -12.65 2.43
N ALA A 237 13.32 -13.45 2.18
CA ALA A 237 12.33 -13.22 1.13
C ALA A 237 11.55 -11.90 1.30
N VAL A 238 11.43 -11.38 2.52
CA VAL A 238 10.75 -10.11 2.84
C VAL A 238 11.72 -8.98 3.20
N LEU A 239 12.95 -9.10 2.73
CA LEU A 239 13.96 -8.05 2.74
C LEU A 239 14.40 -7.71 1.32
N LYS A 240 14.80 -6.47 1.12
CA LYS A 240 15.58 -6.03 -0.04
C LYS A 240 16.88 -5.42 0.46
N PHE A 241 17.98 -5.71 -0.22
CA PHE A 241 19.25 -5.09 0.08
C PHE A 241 19.50 -3.88 -0.82
N VAL A 242 20.02 -2.81 -0.22
CA VAL A 242 20.43 -1.58 -0.90
C VAL A 242 21.85 -1.28 -0.44
N ALA A 243 22.82 -1.33 -1.34
CA ALA A 243 24.21 -0.98 -1.08
C ALA A 243 24.36 0.51 -0.76
N ASP A 244 25.40 0.86 0.04
CA ASP A 244 25.75 2.25 0.37
C ASP A 244 26.16 3.06 -0.85
#